data_b791b7d502515cb73266150978fa6e0f
#
_entry.id   b791b7d502515cb73266150978fa6e0f
#
_cell.length_a   1.000
_cell.length_b   1.000
_cell.length_c   1.000
_cell.angle_alpha   90.00
_cell.angle_beta   90.00
_cell.angle_gamma   90.00
#
_symmetry.space_group_name_H-M   'P 1'
#
loop_
_entity.id
_entity.type
_entity.pdbx_description
1 polymer ?
#
loop_
_entity_poly.entity_id
_entity_poly.type
_entity_poly.pdbx_seq_one_letter_code
_entity_poly.pdbx_strand_id
1 'polypeptide(L)'
;MLREIANDFYMNQNYNCGECILRAANKAYDLGLDERALKLASGFGAGMGCGNTCGALSAAMSVLSLLFCGDKAHETEGFKELCAEYVDTFKASLGSDNCEELKARYRYPEGDDRRCLITVEKAADVLEAFIASHQSEPASDAPSETPVSADEIKRLKGLGFLNNKGTNRFN
;
A
#
# COMPACT_ATOMS: atom_id res chain seq x y z
N MET A 1 6.43 -14.32 -2.45
CA MET A 1 6.84 -13.74 -1.15
C MET A 1 5.72 -12.90 -0.53
N LEU A 2 5.19 -11.89 -1.23
CA LEU A 2 4.12 -11.02 -0.69
C LEU A 2 2.85 -11.79 -0.33
N ARG A 3 2.47 -12.78 -1.15
CA ARG A 3 1.33 -13.67 -0.93
C ARG A 3 1.38 -14.40 0.41
N GLU A 4 2.49 -15.02 0.76
CA GLU A 4 2.64 -15.77 2.01
C GLU A 4 2.51 -14.85 3.23
N ILE A 5 3.10 -13.65 3.13
CA ILE A 5 3.03 -12.67 4.20
C ILE A 5 1.58 -12.15 4.36
N ALA A 6 0.89 -11.86 3.27
CA ALA A 6 -0.51 -11.42 3.29
C ALA A 6 -1.45 -12.51 3.83
N ASN A 7 -1.20 -13.78 3.47
CA ASN A 7 -1.93 -14.93 4.00
C ASN A 7 -1.78 -15.03 5.52
N ASP A 8 -0.56 -14.92 6.05
CA ASP A 8 -0.31 -14.97 7.49
C ASP A 8 -1.06 -13.86 8.25
N PHE A 9 -1.00 -12.62 7.76
CA PHE A 9 -1.76 -11.52 8.36
C PHE A 9 -3.28 -11.76 8.32
N TYR A 10 -3.77 -12.36 7.24
CA TYR A 10 -5.20 -12.60 7.08
C TYR A 10 -5.70 -13.74 7.97
N MET A 11 -5.03 -14.89 7.94
CA MET A 11 -5.47 -16.12 8.60
C MET A 11 -5.13 -16.15 10.08
N ASN A 12 -3.94 -15.68 10.46
CA ASN A 12 -3.43 -15.87 11.82
C ASN A 12 -3.57 -14.61 12.69
N GLN A 13 -3.72 -13.43 12.09
CA GLN A 13 -3.76 -12.15 12.80
C GLN A 13 -5.08 -11.39 12.63
N ASN A 14 -6.03 -11.94 11.86
CA ASN A 14 -7.39 -11.45 11.68
C ASN A 14 -7.51 -10.01 11.12
N TYR A 15 -6.53 -9.57 10.33
CA TYR A 15 -6.62 -8.30 9.61
C TYR A 15 -7.57 -8.41 8.40
N ASN A 16 -8.19 -7.30 7.99
CA ASN A 16 -8.99 -7.26 6.77
C ASN A 16 -8.13 -7.21 5.50
N CYS A 17 -8.77 -7.33 4.32
CA CYS A 17 -8.06 -7.40 3.04
C CYS A 17 -7.14 -6.19 2.76
N GLY A 18 -7.55 -4.98 3.12
CA GLY A 18 -6.72 -3.78 2.93
C GLY A 18 -5.53 -3.74 3.89
N GLU A 19 -5.78 -4.04 5.17
CA GLU A 19 -4.72 -4.11 6.17
C GLU A 19 -3.67 -5.16 5.83
N CYS A 20 -4.09 -6.34 5.34
CA CYS A 20 -3.18 -7.42 4.97
C CYS A 20 -2.23 -7.01 3.84
N ILE A 21 -2.74 -6.38 2.79
CA ILE A 21 -1.90 -5.95 1.66
C ILE A 21 -0.92 -4.87 2.09
N LEU A 22 -1.36 -3.84 2.85
CA LEU A 22 -0.47 -2.78 3.29
C LEU A 22 0.61 -3.29 4.26
N ARG A 23 0.23 -4.13 5.24
CA ARG A 23 1.17 -4.74 6.20
C ARG A 23 2.15 -5.68 5.52
N ALA A 24 1.68 -6.50 4.59
CA ALA A 24 2.54 -7.40 3.85
C ALA A 24 3.57 -6.63 3.02
N ALA A 25 3.14 -5.58 2.31
CA ALA A 25 4.05 -4.74 1.54
C ALA A 25 5.03 -3.98 2.44
N ASN A 26 4.57 -3.43 3.58
CA ASN A 26 5.45 -2.77 4.54
C ASN A 26 6.59 -3.71 4.99
N LYS A 27 6.26 -4.97 5.30
CA LYS A 27 7.24 -5.98 5.70
C LYS A 27 8.14 -6.44 4.56
N ALA A 28 7.58 -6.61 3.35
CA ALA A 28 8.31 -7.16 2.21
C ALA A 28 9.27 -6.16 1.57
N TYR A 29 8.90 -4.88 1.55
CA TYR A 29 9.63 -3.80 0.86
C TYR A 29 10.26 -2.78 1.82
N ASP A 30 10.19 -3.02 3.13
CA ASP A 30 10.73 -2.14 4.18
C ASP A 30 10.27 -0.67 4.02
N LEU A 31 8.94 -0.48 3.91
CA LEU A 31 8.35 0.83 3.62
C LEU A 31 8.42 1.80 4.82
N GLY A 32 8.86 1.35 5.99
CA GLY A 32 9.05 2.19 7.18
C GLY A 32 7.75 2.70 7.82
N LEU A 33 6.59 2.09 7.53
CA LEU A 33 5.32 2.51 8.11
C LEU A 33 5.19 2.05 9.56
N ASP A 34 4.85 2.97 10.44
CA ASP A 34 4.50 2.67 11.83
C ASP A 34 3.05 2.13 11.96
N GLU A 35 2.69 1.66 13.16
CA GLU A 35 1.35 1.11 13.43
C GLU A 35 0.22 2.14 13.23
N ARG A 36 0.48 3.43 13.35
CA ARG A 36 -0.53 4.48 13.10
C ARG A 36 -0.81 4.62 11.61
N ALA A 37 0.24 4.59 10.79
CA ALA A 37 0.12 4.62 9.33
C ALA A 37 -0.55 3.34 8.81
N LEU A 38 -0.17 2.17 9.32
CA LEU A 38 -0.79 0.90 8.93
C LEU A 38 -2.29 0.83 9.24
N LYS A 39 -2.75 1.47 10.33
CA LYS A 39 -4.17 1.60 10.66
C LYS A 39 -5.01 2.34 9.63
N LEU A 40 -4.42 3.17 8.78
CA LEU A 40 -5.17 3.88 7.73
C LEU A 40 -5.87 2.93 6.76
N ALA A 41 -5.36 1.73 6.57
CA ALA A 41 -5.97 0.72 5.71
C ALA A 41 -7.20 0.03 6.33
N SER A 42 -7.47 0.19 7.63
CA SER A 42 -8.61 -0.48 8.30
C SER A 42 -9.95 -0.11 7.69
N GLY A 43 -10.11 1.14 7.25
CA GLY A 43 -11.33 1.63 6.60
C GLY A 43 -11.57 1.08 5.19
N PHE A 44 -10.59 0.41 4.57
CA PHE A 44 -10.74 -0.16 3.23
C PHE A 44 -11.47 -1.51 3.24
N GLY A 45 -11.57 -2.15 4.41
CA GLY A 45 -12.21 -3.45 4.56
C GLY A 45 -13.64 -3.49 4.02
N ALA A 46 -14.04 -4.63 3.47
CA ALA A 46 -15.37 -4.86 2.89
C ALA A 46 -15.79 -3.80 1.84
N GLY A 47 -14.84 -3.28 1.05
CA GLY A 47 -15.10 -2.23 0.07
C GLY A 47 -15.61 -0.95 0.72
N MET A 48 -14.84 -0.38 1.64
CA MET A 48 -15.19 0.77 2.50
C MET A 48 -16.47 0.51 3.33
N GLY A 49 -16.70 -0.74 3.75
CA GLY A 49 -17.88 -1.15 4.52
C GLY A 49 -19.18 -1.23 3.70
N CYS A 50 -19.18 -0.88 2.43
CA CYS A 50 -20.38 -0.78 1.59
C CYS A 50 -20.29 -1.60 0.28
N GLY A 51 -19.32 -2.49 0.15
CA GLY A 51 -19.21 -3.38 -1.01
C GLY A 51 -18.65 -2.72 -2.28
N ASN A 52 -18.13 -1.50 -2.19
CA ASN A 52 -17.64 -0.74 -3.34
C ASN A 52 -16.23 -1.19 -3.76
N THR A 53 -15.26 -0.29 -3.95
CA THR A 53 -13.91 -0.65 -4.38
C THR A 53 -13.24 -1.65 -3.45
N CYS A 54 -12.58 -2.66 -4.00
CA CYS A 54 -11.89 -3.69 -3.23
C CYS A 54 -10.82 -3.09 -2.31
N GLY A 55 -10.85 -3.47 -1.01
CA GLY A 55 -9.89 -2.95 -0.03
C GLY A 55 -8.45 -3.36 -0.31
N ALA A 56 -8.23 -4.53 -0.91
CA ALA A 56 -6.91 -4.95 -1.33
C ALA A 56 -6.35 -4.06 -2.46
N LEU A 57 -7.21 -3.66 -3.41
CA LEU A 57 -6.86 -2.69 -4.46
C LEU A 57 -6.52 -1.32 -3.85
N SER A 58 -7.37 -0.82 -2.94
CA SER A 58 -7.15 0.49 -2.30
C SER A 58 -5.83 0.55 -1.53
N ALA A 59 -5.52 -0.52 -0.79
CA ALA A 59 -4.26 -0.62 -0.06
C ALA A 59 -3.04 -0.74 -0.99
N ALA A 60 -3.17 -1.46 -2.11
CA ALA A 60 -2.13 -1.53 -3.12
C ALA A 60 -1.80 -0.15 -3.71
N MET A 61 -2.81 0.72 -3.92
CA MET A 61 -2.58 2.11 -4.33
C MET A 61 -1.73 2.87 -3.32
N SER A 62 -1.94 2.65 -2.01
CA SER A 62 -1.10 3.27 -0.97
C SER A 62 0.35 2.79 -1.06
N VAL A 63 0.57 1.51 -1.35
CA VAL A 63 1.92 0.93 -1.56
C VAL A 63 2.59 1.55 -2.78
N LEU A 64 1.88 1.63 -3.91
CA LEU A 64 2.41 2.23 -5.14
C LEU A 64 2.73 3.72 -4.94
N SER A 65 1.93 4.42 -4.14
CA SER A 65 2.20 5.82 -3.80
C SER A 65 3.52 5.98 -3.03
N LEU A 66 3.82 5.06 -2.10
CA LEU A 66 5.08 5.10 -1.35
C LEU A 66 6.30 4.76 -2.20
N LEU A 67 6.13 3.88 -3.19
CA LEU A 67 7.25 3.39 -4.00
C LEU A 67 7.54 4.26 -5.23
N PHE A 68 6.52 4.89 -5.81
CA PHE A 68 6.63 5.54 -7.13
C PHE A 68 6.18 6.99 -7.18
N CYS A 69 5.55 7.52 -6.12
CA CYS A 69 5.19 8.92 -6.06
C CYS A 69 6.32 9.73 -5.41
N GLY A 70 6.67 10.85 -6.01
CA GLY A 70 7.52 11.85 -5.36
C GLY A 70 6.76 12.64 -4.28
N ASP A 71 7.21 13.83 -3.96
CA ASP A 71 6.61 14.65 -2.90
C ASP A 71 5.12 14.94 -3.12
N LYS A 72 4.70 15.05 -4.40
CA LYS A 72 3.31 15.35 -4.77
C LYS A 72 2.90 14.59 -6.02
N ALA A 73 1.72 13.99 -5.98
CA ALA A 73 1.20 13.18 -7.07
C ALA A 73 1.06 13.98 -8.40
N HIS A 74 0.66 15.26 -8.35
CA HIS A 74 0.52 16.09 -9.55
C HIS A 74 1.85 16.54 -10.14
N GLU A 75 2.92 16.47 -9.36
CA GLU A 75 4.28 16.84 -9.78
C GLU A 75 5.12 15.60 -10.17
N THR A 76 4.58 14.40 -9.96
CA THR A 76 5.23 13.14 -10.36
C THR A 76 4.77 12.73 -11.74
N GLU A 77 5.65 12.84 -12.72
CA GLU A 77 5.37 12.47 -14.12
C GLU A 77 5.03 10.97 -14.21
N GLY A 78 3.99 10.64 -14.98
CA GLY A 78 3.57 9.25 -15.21
C GLY A 78 2.88 8.56 -14.03
N PHE A 79 2.83 9.17 -12.83
CA PHE A 79 2.27 8.51 -11.65
C PHE A 79 0.77 8.21 -11.76
N LYS A 80 0.00 9.12 -12.37
CA LYS A 80 -1.43 8.91 -12.61
C LYS A 80 -1.67 7.76 -13.58
N GLU A 81 -0.87 7.68 -14.62
CA GLU A 81 -0.90 6.63 -15.63
C GLU A 81 -0.53 5.27 -15.02
N LEU A 82 0.51 5.22 -14.17
CA LEU A 82 0.89 4.03 -13.41
C LEU A 82 -0.25 3.55 -12.50
N CYS A 83 -0.94 4.45 -11.81
CA CYS A 83 -2.10 4.08 -10.99
C CYS A 83 -3.24 3.50 -11.86
N ALA A 84 -3.53 4.09 -13.02
CA ALA A 84 -4.56 3.60 -13.93
C ALA A 84 -4.19 2.21 -14.48
N GLU A 85 -2.95 2.02 -14.89
CA GLU A 85 -2.41 0.74 -15.37
C GLU A 85 -2.54 -0.36 -14.30
N TYR A 86 -2.24 -0.04 -13.04
CA TYR A 86 -2.41 -1.00 -11.97
C TYR A 86 -3.88 -1.41 -11.75
N VAL A 87 -4.83 -0.46 -11.81
CA VAL A 87 -6.27 -0.78 -11.73
C VAL A 87 -6.68 -1.72 -12.86
N ASP A 88 -6.25 -1.43 -14.08
CA ASP A 88 -6.56 -2.27 -15.23
C ASP A 88 -5.93 -3.67 -15.12
N THR A 89 -4.68 -3.75 -14.65
CA THR A 89 -3.97 -5.02 -14.37
C THR A 89 -4.70 -5.83 -13.29
N PHE A 90 -5.12 -5.19 -12.22
CA PHE A 90 -5.91 -5.81 -11.16
C PHE A 90 -7.23 -6.36 -11.70
N LYS A 91 -7.97 -5.56 -12.47
CA LYS A 91 -9.25 -5.97 -13.10
C LYS A 91 -9.04 -7.11 -14.09
N ALA A 92 -8.01 -7.06 -14.90
CA ALA A 92 -7.68 -8.15 -15.85
C ALA A 92 -7.40 -9.47 -15.10
N SER A 93 -6.72 -9.40 -13.96
CA SER A 93 -6.29 -10.58 -13.19
C SER A 93 -7.41 -11.15 -12.30
N LEU A 94 -8.23 -10.29 -11.68
CA LEU A 94 -9.28 -10.71 -10.76
C LEU A 94 -10.70 -10.66 -11.37
N GLY A 95 -10.87 -9.97 -12.48
CA GLY A 95 -12.12 -9.84 -13.22
C GLY A 95 -13.03 -8.70 -12.75
N SER A 96 -12.66 -7.97 -11.70
CA SER A 96 -13.35 -6.77 -11.22
C SER A 96 -12.49 -6.02 -10.21
N ASP A 97 -12.80 -4.74 -9.97
CA ASP A 97 -12.31 -3.92 -8.87
C ASP A 97 -13.36 -3.72 -7.77
N ASN A 98 -14.58 -4.20 -7.99
CA ASN A 98 -15.70 -4.08 -7.06
C ASN A 98 -15.69 -5.21 -6.01
N CYS A 99 -15.84 -4.84 -4.73
CA CYS A 99 -15.78 -5.80 -3.62
C CYS A 99 -16.90 -6.83 -3.64
N GLU A 100 -18.14 -6.43 -3.97
CA GLU A 100 -19.27 -7.39 -4.00
C GLU A 100 -19.13 -8.39 -5.15
N GLU A 101 -18.67 -7.94 -6.33
CA GLU A 101 -18.41 -8.83 -7.47
C GLU A 101 -17.27 -9.82 -7.17
N LEU A 102 -16.20 -9.36 -6.51
CA LEU A 102 -15.11 -10.23 -6.10
C LEU A 102 -15.51 -11.21 -4.99
N LYS A 103 -16.37 -10.80 -4.06
CA LYS A 103 -16.97 -11.72 -3.07
C LYS A 103 -17.81 -12.78 -3.75
N ALA A 104 -18.67 -12.40 -4.70
CA ALA A 104 -19.50 -13.34 -5.43
C ALA A 104 -18.65 -14.40 -6.18
N ARG A 105 -17.45 -14.02 -6.60
CA ARG A 105 -16.53 -14.88 -7.38
C ARG A 105 -15.59 -15.73 -6.52
N TYR A 106 -15.05 -15.19 -5.45
CA TYR A 106 -13.89 -15.75 -4.74
C TYR A 106 -14.11 -15.97 -3.25
N ARG A 107 -15.20 -15.48 -2.65
CA ARG A 107 -15.41 -15.63 -1.23
C ARG A 107 -15.75 -17.08 -0.88
N TYR A 108 -15.14 -17.59 0.18
CA TYR A 108 -15.54 -18.85 0.78
C TYR A 108 -16.94 -18.75 1.41
N PRO A 109 -17.65 -19.88 1.57
CA PRO A 109 -18.97 -19.90 2.17
C PRO A 109 -19.04 -19.19 3.53
N GLU A 110 -20.21 -18.72 3.90
CA GLU A 110 -20.43 -18.08 5.19
C GLU A 110 -20.08 -19.03 6.34
N GLY A 111 -19.37 -18.51 7.36
CA GLY A 111 -18.83 -19.30 8.46
C GLY A 111 -17.45 -19.90 8.23
N ASP A 112 -16.92 -19.81 7.01
CA ASP A 112 -15.53 -20.20 6.72
C ASP A 112 -14.56 -19.04 7.03
N ASP A 113 -13.60 -19.27 7.92
CA ASP A 113 -12.62 -18.25 8.34
C ASP A 113 -11.74 -17.75 7.21
N ARG A 114 -11.63 -18.48 6.11
CA ARG A 114 -10.89 -18.07 4.92
C ARG A 114 -11.52 -16.89 4.18
N ARG A 115 -12.83 -16.67 4.33
CA ARG A 115 -13.56 -15.49 3.79
C ARG A 115 -13.10 -15.03 2.40
N CYS A 116 -12.36 -13.92 2.32
CA CYS A 116 -11.84 -13.33 1.06
C CYS A 116 -10.37 -13.70 0.78
N LEU A 117 -9.84 -14.77 1.37
CA LEU A 117 -8.42 -15.15 1.26
C LEU A 117 -7.95 -15.24 -0.19
N ILE A 118 -8.73 -15.87 -1.09
CA ILE A 118 -8.37 -15.96 -2.51
C ILE A 118 -8.16 -14.58 -3.14
N THR A 119 -9.02 -13.61 -2.81
CA THR A 119 -8.87 -12.23 -3.31
C THR A 119 -7.60 -11.57 -2.76
N VAL A 120 -7.29 -11.78 -1.48
CA VAL A 120 -6.08 -11.23 -0.84
C VAL A 120 -4.82 -11.81 -1.48
N GLU A 121 -4.78 -13.12 -1.66
CA GLU A 121 -3.65 -13.81 -2.28
C GLU A 121 -3.42 -13.37 -3.73
N LYS A 122 -4.48 -13.33 -4.55
CA LYS A 122 -4.38 -12.85 -5.93
C LYS A 122 -3.96 -11.39 -6.01
N ALA A 123 -4.49 -10.53 -5.13
CA ALA A 123 -4.09 -9.13 -5.06
C ALA A 123 -2.62 -8.96 -4.69
N ALA A 124 -2.10 -9.79 -3.78
CA ALA A 124 -0.69 -9.81 -3.42
C ALA A 124 0.20 -10.23 -4.60
N ASP A 125 -0.19 -11.29 -5.33
CA ASP A 125 0.55 -11.75 -6.51
C ASP A 125 0.60 -10.66 -7.60
N VAL A 126 -0.54 -10.01 -7.88
CA VAL A 126 -0.62 -8.93 -8.87
C VAL A 126 0.24 -7.75 -8.46
N LEU A 127 0.20 -7.35 -7.19
CA LEU A 127 1.00 -6.24 -6.69
C LEU A 127 2.50 -6.54 -6.76
N GLU A 128 2.92 -7.73 -6.34
CA GLU A 128 4.32 -8.16 -6.39
C GLU A 128 4.86 -8.16 -7.83
N ALA A 129 4.09 -8.72 -8.78
CA ALA A 129 4.46 -8.76 -10.18
C ALA A 129 4.53 -7.35 -10.81
N PHE A 130 3.56 -6.50 -10.49
CA PHE A 130 3.50 -5.12 -10.99
C PHE A 130 4.68 -4.28 -10.47
N ILE A 131 5.00 -4.36 -9.18
CA ILE A 131 6.16 -3.66 -8.61
C ILE A 131 7.44 -4.14 -9.29
N ALA A 132 7.62 -5.45 -9.44
CA ALA A 132 8.81 -6.02 -10.06
C ALA A 132 9.02 -5.55 -11.51
N SER A 133 7.94 -5.41 -12.29
CA SER A 133 8.03 -4.94 -13.68
C SER A 133 8.43 -3.46 -13.77
N HIS A 134 8.02 -2.62 -12.80
CA HIS A 134 8.29 -1.18 -12.80
C HIS A 134 9.59 -0.79 -12.07
N GLN A 135 10.11 -1.65 -11.20
CA GLN A 135 11.42 -1.43 -10.57
C GLN A 135 12.61 -1.80 -11.47
N SER A 136 12.38 -2.55 -12.55
CA SER A 136 13.42 -2.92 -13.51
C SER A 136 13.76 -1.81 -14.53
N GLU A 137 13.00 -0.72 -14.60
CA GLU A 137 13.41 0.47 -15.32
C GLU A 137 14.21 1.40 -14.38
N PRO A 138 15.43 1.85 -14.74
CA PRO A 138 16.14 2.80 -13.89
C PRO A 138 15.31 4.08 -13.83
N ALA A 139 14.83 4.42 -12.62
CA ALA A 139 14.23 5.72 -12.37
C ALA A 139 15.23 6.78 -12.79
N SER A 140 14.94 7.50 -13.88
CA SER A 140 15.60 8.74 -14.20
C SER A 140 15.19 9.72 -13.10
N ASP A 141 16.16 10.13 -12.30
CA ASP A 141 16.08 11.12 -11.24
C ASP A 141 15.31 10.70 -9.95
N ALA A 142 16.00 9.90 -9.11
CA ALA A 142 15.81 10.03 -7.68
C ALA A 142 16.15 11.49 -7.29
N PRO A 143 15.29 12.23 -6.54
CA PRO A 143 15.68 13.53 -6.02
C PRO A 143 16.95 13.36 -5.21
N SER A 144 18.02 14.06 -5.62
CA SER A 144 19.25 14.11 -4.85
C SER A 144 18.88 14.55 -3.44
N GLU A 145 19.23 13.76 -2.43
CA GLU A 145 19.19 14.19 -1.04
C GLU A 145 20.06 15.45 -0.93
N THR A 146 19.47 16.62 -1.14
CA THR A 146 20.09 17.85 -0.75
C THR A 146 20.16 17.83 0.76
N PRO A 147 21.36 17.85 1.38
CA PRO A 147 21.45 17.86 2.83
C PRO A 147 20.63 19.03 3.36
N VAL A 148 19.69 18.73 4.25
CA VAL A 148 18.85 19.76 4.88
C VAL A 148 19.76 20.83 5.44
N SER A 149 19.58 22.08 4.99
CA SER A 149 20.48 23.17 5.37
C SER A 149 20.42 23.43 6.88
N ALA A 150 21.50 23.94 7.44
CA ALA A 150 21.57 24.28 8.87
C ALA A 150 20.43 25.23 9.31
N ASP A 151 19.98 26.11 8.41
CA ASP A 151 18.87 27.04 8.65
C ASP A 151 17.52 26.32 8.66
N GLU A 152 17.33 25.32 7.82
CA GLU A 152 16.12 24.49 7.79
C GLU A 152 16.02 23.58 9.03
N ILE A 153 17.13 23.02 9.48
CA ILE A 153 17.23 22.28 10.75
C ILE A 153 16.87 23.21 11.93
N LYS A 154 17.33 24.45 11.92
CA LYS A 154 17.01 25.44 12.96
C LYS A 154 15.54 25.81 12.97
N ARG A 155 14.95 25.97 11.77
CA ARG A 155 13.50 26.22 11.59
C ARG A 155 12.65 25.06 12.09
N LEU A 156 13.00 23.82 11.74
CA LEU A 156 12.27 22.61 12.17
C LEU A 156 12.38 22.37 13.69
N LYS A 157 13.52 22.70 14.31
CA LYS A 157 13.67 22.72 15.78
C LYS A 157 12.79 23.78 16.43
N GLY A 158 12.71 24.98 15.84
CA GLY A 158 11.84 26.06 16.33
C GLY A 158 10.36 25.75 16.27
N LEU A 159 9.94 24.92 15.30
CA LEU A 159 8.57 24.43 15.14
C LEU A 159 8.27 23.15 15.96
N GLY A 160 9.26 22.62 16.69
CA GLY A 160 9.08 21.45 17.56
C GLY A 160 9.04 20.09 16.84
N PHE A 161 9.38 20.04 15.55
CA PHE A 161 9.45 18.78 14.77
C PHE A 161 10.71 17.95 15.04
N LEU A 162 11.79 18.59 15.50
CA LEU A 162 13.04 17.92 15.85
C LEU A 162 13.37 18.13 17.34
N ASN A 163 13.97 17.13 17.97
CA ASN A 163 14.53 17.28 19.32
C ASN A 163 15.88 18.05 19.27
N ASN A 164 16.43 18.38 20.43
CA ASN A 164 17.72 19.10 20.54
C ASN A 164 18.91 18.34 19.93
N LYS A 165 18.77 17.04 19.67
CA LYS A 165 19.78 16.20 19.01
C LYS A 165 19.61 16.15 17.48
N GLY A 166 18.57 16.80 16.92
CA GLY A 166 18.31 16.83 15.48
C GLY A 166 17.61 15.58 14.93
N THR A 167 17.10 14.71 15.81
CA THR A 167 16.32 13.52 15.44
C THR A 167 14.81 13.80 15.56
N ASN A 168 14.01 13.09 14.79
CA ASN A 168 12.56 13.25 14.78
C ASN A 168 11.98 13.02 16.20
N ARG A 169 11.06 13.88 16.64
CA ARG A 169 10.47 13.84 17.98
C ARG A 169 9.47 12.69 18.17
N PHE A 170 9.15 12.01 17.09
CA PHE A 170 8.12 10.96 17.02
C PHE A 170 8.69 9.55 16.84
N ASN A 171 10.01 9.38 16.97
CA ASN A 171 10.68 8.09 17.11
C ASN A 171 10.91 7.77 18.58
#